data_d3649dbf80bf44800eeb8956bba51f8b
#
_entry.id   d3649dbf80bf44800eeb8956bba51f8b
#
_cell.length_a   1.000
_cell.length_b   1.000
_cell.length_c   1.000
_cell.angle_alpha   90.00
_cell.angle_beta   90.00
_cell.angle_gamma   90.00
#
_symmetry.space_group_name_H-M   'P 1'
#
loop_
_entity.id
_entity.type
_entity.pdbx_description
1 polymer ?
#
loop_
_entity_poly.entity_id
_entity_poly.type
_entity_poly.pdbx_seq_one_letter_code
_entity_poly.pdbx_strand_id
1 'polypeptide(L)'
;MSADTHPSEPSAATPRLSLVIDNHNAAAHVGRAIESALAQIGVDPIEIIVVDDGSTDDSLAVIGRYAERGVRLIARPEGGQGAAYNAGFAAARGERVLFLDADDWLYPDAVAEVLAAWEPGISKVQFLLDLVDAGGRPLGRQVPRELHDVEAPQLLREYGAYGSPPGSGNVYDRAFLAQVLPMDEATWRLDADSIPVLLAPLHGRVLSLPLALGAYRVRGPERESLVLHHGNGSLRAEYRRIRDGKAAVVATLDRLGVPHATPIGLAPWEARTLVLCARFGGAETRAEMTPSMLAVLWQALRSVWQWPLLLPRRRLLMLGWMVAVALLPGWPARWLAAQHRRHAGAVDPNLSARTAATRLNVLASRP
;
A
#
# COMPACT_ATOMS: atom_id res chain seq x y z
N MET A 1 -55.59 -2.82 29.94
CA MET A 1 -54.42 -3.42 29.28
C MET A 1 -53.85 -2.35 28.36
N SER A 2 -52.91 -1.57 28.86
CA SER A 2 -52.23 -0.55 28.07
C SER A 2 -51.00 -1.17 27.45
N ALA A 3 -50.94 -1.14 26.15
CA ALA A 3 -49.76 -1.58 25.39
C ALA A 3 -48.72 -0.44 25.45
N ASP A 4 -47.63 -0.67 26.18
CA ASP A 4 -46.47 0.18 26.15
C ASP A 4 -45.78 -0.01 24.78
N THR A 5 -46.00 0.95 23.89
CA THR A 5 -45.20 1.09 22.68
C THR A 5 -43.91 1.80 23.05
N HIS A 6 -42.83 1.04 23.28
CA HIS A 6 -41.49 1.60 23.29
C HIS A 6 -41.22 2.25 21.93
N PRO A 7 -40.78 3.51 21.88
CA PRO A 7 -40.30 4.10 20.65
C PRO A 7 -39.05 3.32 20.20
N SER A 8 -39.11 2.74 19.01
CA SER A 8 -37.93 2.17 18.36
C SER A 8 -36.87 3.26 18.26
N GLU A 9 -35.70 3.02 18.84
CA GLU A 9 -34.53 3.88 18.64
C GLU A 9 -34.31 4.09 17.13
N PRO A 10 -34.02 5.33 16.69
CA PRO A 10 -33.73 5.57 15.28
C PRO A 10 -32.53 4.69 14.88
N SER A 11 -32.75 3.81 13.91
CA SER A 11 -31.69 3.00 13.31
C SER A 11 -30.58 3.99 12.87
N ALA A 12 -29.43 3.94 13.55
CA ALA A 12 -28.33 4.77 13.19
C ALA A 12 -27.97 4.51 11.72
N ALA A 13 -27.95 5.56 10.90
CA ALA A 13 -27.66 5.42 9.47
C ALA A 13 -26.31 4.69 9.30
N THR A 14 -26.27 3.74 8.35
CA THR A 14 -25.05 3.00 8.03
C THR A 14 -23.96 3.99 7.60
N PRO A 15 -22.76 3.97 8.22
CA PRO A 15 -21.69 4.85 7.81
C PRO A 15 -21.32 4.64 6.34
N ARG A 16 -21.04 5.69 5.61
CA ARG A 16 -20.57 5.58 4.23
C ARG A 16 -19.17 5.01 4.16
N LEU A 17 -18.35 5.25 5.20
CA LEU A 17 -16.97 4.76 5.31
C LEU A 17 -16.64 4.48 6.78
N SER A 18 -15.94 3.36 7.01
CA SER A 18 -15.21 3.08 8.24
C SER A 18 -13.73 3.32 8.01
N LEU A 19 -13.14 4.20 8.80
CA LEU A 19 -11.70 4.45 8.82
C LEU A 19 -11.11 3.67 9.99
N VAL A 20 -10.32 2.65 9.69
CA VAL A 20 -9.67 1.77 10.66
C VAL A 20 -8.19 2.16 10.75
N ILE A 21 -7.76 2.61 11.92
CA ILE A 21 -6.36 2.96 12.20
C ILE A 21 -5.74 1.78 12.94
N ASP A 22 -4.72 1.14 12.36
CA ASP A 22 -3.94 0.10 13.02
C ASP A 22 -2.76 0.72 13.77
N ASN A 23 -2.71 0.49 15.07
CA ASN A 23 -1.70 1.09 15.96
C ASN A 23 -0.92 0.03 16.72
N HIS A 24 0.41 0.15 16.71
CA HIS A 24 1.31 -0.57 17.59
C HIS A 24 2.51 0.32 17.92
N ASN A 25 2.66 0.70 19.20
CA ASN A 25 3.77 1.53 19.69
C ASN A 25 4.00 2.81 18.86
N ALA A 26 2.92 3.53 18.55
CA ALA A 26 2.96 4.75 17.75
C ALA A 26 2.40 5.99 18.49
N ALA A 27 2.58 6.08 19.81
CA ALA A 27 2.07 7.19 20.64
C ALA A 27 2.43 8.58 20.12
N ALA A 28 3.62 8.73 19.50
CA ALA A 28 4.07 10.00 18.91
C ALA A 28 3.31 10.41 17.65
N HIS A 29 2.56 9.50 17.02
CA HIS A 29 1.99 9.69 15.69
C HIS A 29 0.48 9.47 15.62
N VAL A 30 -0.07 8.51 16.36
CA VAL A 30 -1.46 8.08 16.28
C VAL A 30 -2.46 9.23 16.48
N GLY A 31 -2.12 10.22 17.32
CA GLY A 31 -2.94 11.41 17.49
C GLY A 31 -3.14 12.19 16.19
N ARG A 32 -2.11 12.30 15.34
CA ARG A 32 -2.21 12.95 14.03
C ARG A 32 -3.08 12.15 13.05
N ALA A 33 -2.93 10.84 13.03
CA ALA A 33 -3.77 9.97 12.22
C ALA A 33 -5.26 10.16 12.60
N ILE A 34 -5.59 10.12 13.90
CA ILE A 34 -6.95 10.33 14.40
C ILE A 34 -7.47 11.72 14.05
N GLU A 35 -6.70 12.78 14.28
CA GLU A 35 -7.10 14.15 13.93
C GLU A 35 -7.38 14.29 12.44
N SER A 36 -6.59 13.66 11.57
CA SER A 36 -6.81 13.69 10.13
C SER A 36 -8.10 12.96 9.71
N ALA A 37 -8.46 11.89 10.42
CA ALA A 37 -9.72 11.18 10.21
C ALA A 37 -10.93 12.01 10.67
N LEU A 38 -10.82 12.68 11.80
CA LEU A 38 -11.86 13.57 12.34
C LEU A 38 -12.03 14.86 11.52
N ALA A 39 -10.99 15.26 10.79
CA ALA A 39 -10.99 16.49 9.98
C ALA A 39 -11.48 16.27 8.54
N GLN A 40 -11.99 15.08 8.19
CA GLN A 40 -12.56 14.85 6.87
C GLN A 40 -13.82 15.72 6.64
N ILE A 41 -13.88 16.38 5.48
CA ILE A 41 -14.96 17.31 5.12
C ILE A 41 -15.86 16.72 4.03
N GLY A 42 -17.12 17.18 3.99
CA GLY A 42 -18.06 16.82 2.92
C GLY A 42 -18.60 15.39 2.98
N VAL A 43 -18.39 14.69 4.08
CA VAL A 43 -18.84 13.30 4.24
C VAL A 43 -19.30 13.03 5.68
N ASP A 44 -20.61 12.79 5.85
CA ASP A 44 -21.20 12.30 7.09
C ASP A 44 -22.17 11.17 6.76
N PRO A 45 -22.23 10.13 7.58
CA PRO A 45 -21.40 9.79 8.72
C PRO A 45 -20.15 8.98 8.35
N ILE A 46 -19.02 9.25 9.02
CA ILE A 46 -17.80 8.42 9.00
C ILE A 46 -17.66 7.75 10.37
N GLU A 47 -17.30 6.45 10.35
CA GLU A 47 -16.95 5.70 11.55
C GLU A 47 -15.42 5.67 11.68
N ILE A 48 -14.90 5.98 12.86
CA ILE A 48 -13.45 5.94 13.14
C ILE A 48 -13.18 4.88 14.21
N ILE A 49 -12.36 3.89 13.88
CA ILE A 49 -11.98 2.78 14.74
C ILE A 49 -10.46 2.77 14.83
N VAL A 50 -9.92 2.77 16.05
CA VAL A 50 -8.51 2.55 16.29
C VAL A 50 -8.32 1.17 16.91
N VAL A 51 -7.53 0.33 16.28
CA VAL A 51 -7.16 -0.98 16.80
C VAL A 51 -5.75 -0.87 17.37
N ASP A 52 -5.62 -0.99 18.69
CA ASP A 52 -4.33 -1.05 19.36
C ASP A 52 -3.89 -2.50 19.52
N ASP A 53 -2.83 -2.86 18.83
CA ASP A 53 -2.30 -4.23 18.80
C ASP A 53 -1.23 -4.45 19.88
N GLY A 54 -1.65 -4.27 21.15
CA GLY A 54 -0.82 -4.57 22.32
C GLY A 54 0.34 -3.59 22.52
N SER A 55 0.09 -2.28 22.34
CA SER A 55 1.12 -1.26 22.60
C SER A 55 1.60 -1.25 24.05
N THR A 56 2.89 -1.02 24.22
CA THR A 56 3.58 -0.88 25.51
C THR A 56 4.01 0.56 25.82
N ASP A 57 3.81 1.47 24.84
CA ASP A 57 4.04 2.90 24.98
C ASP A 57 2.74 3.64 25.39
N ASP A 58 2.74 4.96 25.35
CA ASP A 58 1.59 5.79 25.74
C ASP A 58 0.45 5.81 24.70
N SER A 59 0.45 4.93 23.70
CA SER A 59 -0.56 4.91 22.62
C SER A 59 -1.99 4.86 23.16
N LEU A 60 -2.29 3.97 24.09
CA LEU A 60 -3.63 3.85 24.69
C LEU A 60 -4.09 5.15 25.36
N ALA A 61 -3.19 5.82 26.10
CA ALA A 61 -3.49 7.08 26.74
C ALA A 61 -3.74 8.21 25.71
N VAL A 62 -3.01 8.22 24.60
CA VAL A 62 -3.23 9.19 23.51
C VAL A 62 -4.57 8.92 22.85
N ILE A 63 -4.89 7.70 22.46
CA ILE A 63 -6.13 7.32 21.77
C ILE A 63 -7.35 7.60 22.66
N GLY A 64 -7.25 7.29 23.97
CA GLY A 64 -8.33 7.50 24.94
C GLY A 64 -8.85 8.91 25.01
N ARG A 65 -8.04 9.93 24.67
CA ARG A 65 -8.46 11.36 24.65
C ARG A 65 -9.50 11.67 23.57
N TYR A 66 -9.67 10.77 22.61
CA TYR A 66 -10.60 10.96 21.49
C TYR A 66 -11.92 10.20 21.66
N ALA A 67 -12.13 9.48 22.75
CA ALA A 67 -13.33 8.69 23.01
C ALA A 67 -14.60 9.54 22.95
N GLU A 68 -14.59 10.73 23.57
CA GLU A 68 -15.73 11.66 23.58
C GLU A 68 -16.01 12.29 22.21
N ARG A 69 -15.06 12.18 21.25
CA ARG A 69 -15.20 12.64 19.87
C ARG A 69 -15.69 11.54 18.93
N GLY A 70 -16.17 10.40 19.48
CA GLY A 70 -16.74 9.31 18.72
C GLY A 70 -15.71 8.32 18.12
N VAL A 71 -14.44 8.41 18.53
CA VAL A 71 -13.41 7.44 18.14
C VAL A 71 -13.53 6.17 18.99
N ARG A 72 -13.71 5.04 18.31
CA ARG A 72 -13.85 3.73 18.95
C ARG A 72 -12.50 3.05 19.08
N LEU A 73 -12.05 2.77 20.30
CA LEU A 73 -10.83 2.01 20.57
C LEU A 73 -11.15 0.51 20.71
N ILE A 74 -10.33 -0.33 20.07
CA ILE A 74 -10.27 -1.77 20.24
C ILE A 74 -8.85 -2.10 20.71
N ALA A 75 -8.67 -2.39 21.98
CA ALA A 75 -7.39 -2.86 22.51
C ALA A 75 -7.34 -4.39 22.49
N ARG A 76 -6.24 -4.96 22.01
CA ARG A 76 -6.03 -6.40 21.92
C ARG A 76 -4.60 -6.79 22.30
N PRO A 77 -4.32 -8.05 22.66
CA PRO A 77 -2.95 -8.57 22.75
C PRO A 77 -2.25 -8.48 21.41
N GLU A 78 -0.93 -8.27 21.41
CA GLU A 78 -0.11 -8.22 20.21
C GLU A 78 -0.30 -9.46 19.31
N GLY A 79 -0.74 -9.25 18.09
CA GLY A 79 -0.97 -10.29 17.09
C GLY A 79 -0.38 -9.95 15.71
N GLY A 80 0.04 -8.70 15.55
CA GLY A 80 0.56 -8.15 14.29
C GLY A 80 -0.53 -7.49 13.43
N GLN A 81 -0.10 -6.86 12.36
CA GLN A 81 -0.95 -6.02 11.51
C GLN A 81 -2.18 -6.77 10.96
N GLY A 82 -2.03 -8.05 10.56
CA GLY A 82 -3.16 -8.85 10.07
C GLY A 82 -4.26 -9.05 11.11
N ALA A 83 -3.86 -9.21 12.37
CA ALA A 83 -4.78 -9.32 13.47
C ALA A 83 -5.50 -7.99 13.77
N ALA A 84 -4.80 -6.86 13.63
CA ALA A 84 -5.40 -5.53 13.74
C ALA A 84 -6.41 -5.28 12.58
N TYR A 85 -6.06 -5.67 11.34
CA TYR A 85 -6.96 -5.58 10.18
C TYR A 85 -8.23 -6.43 10.37
N ASN A 86 -8.07 -7.67 10.82
CA ASN A 86 -9.21 -8.56 11.11
C ASN A 86 -10.14 -7.97 12.16
N ALA A 87 -9.59 -7.49 13.29
CA ALA A 87 -10.37 -6.90 14.37
C ALA A 87 -11.07 -5.61 13.93
N GLY A 88 -10.36 -4.73 13.21
CA GLY A 88 -10.89 -3.50 12.69
C GLY A 88 -12.02 -3.73 11.68
N PHE A 89 -11.82 -4.67 10.74
CA PHE A 89 -12.85 -5.03 9.76
C PHE A 89 -14.10 -5.65 10.42
N ALA A 90 -13.91 -6.54 11.39
CA ALA A 90 -15.03 -7.15 12.13
C ALA A 90 -15.89 -6.10 12.87
N ALA A 91 -15.28 -4.99 13.30
CA ALA A 91 -15.96 -3.91 13.99
C ALA A 91 -16.53 -2.85 13.02
N ALA A 92 -16.01 -2.76 11.79
CA ALA A 92 -16.42 -1.80 10.79
C ALA A 92 -17.84 -2.06 10.28
N ARG A 93 -18.63 -1.00 10.15
CA ARG A 93 -20.03 -1.06 9.64
C ARG A 93 -20.21 -0.30 8.33
N GLY A 94 -19.22 0.52 7.96
CA GLY A 94 -19.27 1.33 6.75
C GLY A 94 -19.36 0.52 5.47
N GLU A 95 -20.01 1.07 4.46
CA GLU A 95 -20.08 0.46 3.12
C GLU A 95 -18.70 0.36 2.49
N ARG A 96 -17.79 1.23 2.87
CA ARG A 96 -16.39 1.28 2.43
C ARG A 96 -15.48 1.25 3.65
N VAL A 97 -14.29 0.68 3.49
CA VAL A 97 -13.30 0.59 4.57
C VAL A 97 -11.96 1.12 4.07
N LEU A 98 -11.35 1.98 4.84
CA LEU A 98 -9.98 2.46 4.67
C LEU A 98 -9.16 1.98 5.88
N PHE A 99 -8.02 1.33 5.62
CA PHE A 99 -7.03 1.05 6.65
C PHE A 99 -5.95 2.13 6.59
N LEU A 100 -5.68 2.76 7.73
CA LEU A 100 -4.70 3.85 7.87
C LEU A 100 -3.65 3.46 8.89
N ASP A 101 -2.39 3.44 8.49
CA ASP A 101 -1.28 3.22 9.42
C ASP A 101 -1.21 4.38 10.43
N ALA A 102 -0.95 4.09 11.71
CA ALA A 102 -0.98 5.08 12.79
C ALA A 102 0.04 6.22 12.66
N ASP A 103 1.03 6.10 11.77
CA ASP A 103 2.02 7.16 11.53
C ASP A 103 1.78 7.95 10.23
N ASP A 104 0.75 7.60 9.46
CA ASP A 104 0.29 8.30 8.28
C ASP A 104 -0.88 9.25 8.60
N TRP A 105 -1.31 10.04 7.62
CA TRP A 105 -2.51 10.87 7.74
C TRP A 105 -3.13 11.19 6.39
N LEU A 106 -4.43 11.46 6.40
CA LEU A 106 -5.20 11.88 5.23
C LEU A 106 -5.26 13.41 5.11
N TYR A 107 -5.44 13.90 3.90
CA TYR A 107 -5.81 15.30 3.67
C TYR A 107 -7.33 15.49 3.86
N PRO A 108 -7.80 16.70 4.18
CA PRO A 108 -9.19 16.91 4.60
C PRO A 108 -10.26 16.52 3.57
N ASP A 109 -9.93 16.53 2.29
CA ASP A 109 -10.82 16.20 1.17
C ASP A 109 -10.73 14.73 0.71
N ALA A 110 -9.88 13.92 1.33
CA ALA A 110 -9.54 12.58 0.85
C ALA A 110 -10.77 11.67 0.73
N VAL A 111 -11.57 11.58 1.78
CA VAL A 111 -12.74 10.69 1.78
C VAL A 111 -13.81 11.20 0.80
N ALA A 112 -14.02 12.51 0.71
CA ALA A 112 -14.97 13.10 -0.22
C ALA A 112 -14.60 12.80 -1.68
N GLU A 113 -13.32 12.96 -2.06
CA GLU A 113 -12.82 12.66 -3.41
C GLU A 113 -12.99 11.18 -3.76
N VAL A 114 -12.66 10.29 -2.83
CA VAL A 114 -12.83 8.85 -3.02
C VAL A 114 -14.29 8.47 -3.21
N LEU A 115 -15.19 8.96 -2.35
CA LEU A 115 -16.61 8.63 -2.42
C LEU A 115 -17.32 9.27 -3.62
N ALA A 116 -16.86 10.42 -4.07
CA ALA A 116 -17.38 11.06 -5.29
C ALA A 116 -17.03 10.28 -6.56
N ALA A 117 -15.87 9.57 -6.56
CA ALA A 117 -15.43 8.74 -7.68
C ALA A 117 -15.97 7.31 -7.62
N TRP A 118 -16.67 6.93 -6.55
CA TRP A 118 -17.11 5.54 -6.36
C TRP A 118 -18.31 5.19 -7.26
N GLU A 119 -18.17 4.09 -8.01
CA GLU A 119 -19.20 3.55 -8.88
C GLU A 119 -19.48 2.07 -8.53
N PRO A 120 -20.66 1.53 -8.93
CA PRO A 120 -20.94 0.10 -8.79
C PRO A 120 -19.88 -0.77 -9.47
N GLY A 121 -19.54 -1.89 -8.82
CA GLY A 121 -18.55 -2.85 -9.33
C GLY A 121 -17.09 -2.46 -9.07
N ILE A 122 -16.81 -1.37 -8.36
CA ILE A 122 -15.49 -1.03 -7.86
C ILE A 122 -15.24 -1.84 -6.58
N SER A 123 -14.15 -2.60 -6.56
CA SER A 123 -13.65 -3.31 -5.36
C SER A 123 -12.69 -2.45 -4.55
N LYS A 124 -11.96 -1.53 -5.21
CA LYS A 124 -10.95 -0.69 -4.61
C LYS A 124 -10.78 0.63 -5.35
N VAL A 125 -10.72 1.72 -4.59
CA VAL A 125 -10.21 3.01 -5.05
C VAL A 125 -8.84 3.23 -4.42
N GLN A 126 -7.86 3.63 -5.22
CA GLN A 126 -6.49 3.91 -4.77
C GLN A 126 -6.05 5.31 -5.18
N PHE A 127 -5.16 5.91 -4.38
CA PHE A 127 -4.69 7.28 -4.59
C PHE A 127 -3.22 7.45 -4.20
N LEU A 128 -2.61 8.57 -4.61
CA LEU A 128 -1.23 8.88 -4.29
C LEU A 128 -1.10 9.37 -2.84
N LEU A 129 0.05 9.10 -2.24
CA LEU A 129 0.45 9.63 -0.94
C LEU A 129 1.71 10.47 -1.10
N ASP A 130 1.74 11.66 -0.50
CA ASP A 130 2.95 12.46 -0.41
C ASP A 130 3.92 11.82 0.59
N LEU A 131 5.18 11.66 0.19
CA LEU A 131 6.20 11.13 1.07
C LEU A 131 6.70 12.22 2.02
N VAL A 132 6.76 11.84 3.31
CA VAL A 132 7.26 12.72 4.37
C VAL A 132 8.36 12.04 5.18
N ASP A 133 9.25 12.84 5.76
CA ASP A 133 10.27 12.32 6.66
C ASP A 133 9.71 11.93 8.05
N ALA A 134 10.57 11.39 8.93
CA ALA A 134 10.19 11.03 10.29
C ALA A 134 9.58 12.21 11.08
N GLY A 135 9.97 13.45 10.77
CA GLY A 135 9.40 14.68 11.36
C GLY A 135 8.10 15.16 10.70
N GLY A 136 7.65 14.48 9.63
CA GLY A 136 6.46 14.87 8.87
C GLY A 136 6.70 16.00 7.86
N ARG A 137 7.94 16.26 7.47
CA ARG A 137 8.29 17.27 6.46
C ARG A 137 8.21 16.64 5.06
N PRO A 138 7.58 17.32 4.08
CA PRO A 138 7.47 16.81 2.72
C PRO A 138 8.84 16.55 2.08
N LEU A 139 8.95 15.40 1.39
CA LEU A 139 10.14 15.02 0.62
C LEU A 139 10.03 15.41 -0.85
N GLY A 140 8.93 16.07 -1.28
CA GLY A 140 8.68 16.47 -2.67
C GLY A 140 8.49 15.28 -3.61
N ARG A 141 8.03 14.15 -3.11
CA ARG A 141 7.82 12.90 -3.85
C ARG A 141 6.53 12.23 -3.41
N GLN A 142 5.98 11.38 -4.28
CA GLN A 142 4.75 10.64 -4.06
C GLN A 142 4.97 9.13 -4.24
N VAL A 143 4.09 8.35 -3.62
CA VAL A 143 4.01 6.90 -3.73
C VAL A 143 2.57 6.47 -4.05
N PRO A 144 2.37 5.46 -4.91
CA PRO A 144 3.36 4.84 -5.78
C PRO A 144 3.75 5.78 -6.94
N ARG A 145 4.74 5.37 -7.73
CA ARG A 145 5.11 6.11 -8.96
C ARG A 145 4.12 5.94 -10.09
N GLU A 146 3.50 4.77 -10.14
CA GLU A 146 2.54 4.37 -11.15
C GLU A 146 1.38 3.69 -10.44
N LEU A 147 0.17 4.13 -10.75
CA LEU A 147 -1.07 3.49 -10.34
C LEU A 147 -1.56 2.67 -11.53
N HIS A 148 -1.93 1.42 -11.29
CA HIS A 148 -2.51 0.54 -12.31
C HIS A 148 -3.94 0.16 -11.91
N ASP A 149 -4.85 0.23 -12.85
CA ASP A 149 -6.26 -0.12 -12.68
C ASP A 149 -6.75 -1.16 -13.69
N VAL A 150 -6.94 -0.78 -14.94
CA VAL A 150 -7.45 -1.69 -15.99
C VAL A 150 -6.51 -2.88 -16.21
N GLU A 151 -5.21 -2.67 -16.09
CA GLU A 151 -4.18 -3.68 -16.28
C GLU A 151 -3.94 -4.54 -15.03
N ALA A 152 -4.43 -4.10 -13.85
CA ALA A 152 -4.13 -4.74 -12.58
C ALA A 152 -4.44 -6.25 -12.55
N PRO A 153 -5.59 -6.75 -13.08
CA PRO A 153 -5.89 -8.19 -13.09
C PRO A 153 -4.89 -9.00 -13.93
N GLN A 154 -4.44 -8.46 -15.07
CA GLN A 154 -3.45 -9.12 -15.93
C GLN A 154 -2.08 -9.12 -15.24
N LEU A 155 -1.64 -7.97 -14.73
CA LEU A 155 -0.36 -7.83 -14.04
C LEU A 155 -0.26 -8.74 -12.82
N LEU A 156 -1.34 -8.87 -12.06
CA LEU A 156 -1.40 -9.79 -10.94
C LEU A 156 -1.18 -11.25 -11.39
N ARG A 157 -1.87 -11.70 -12.44
CA ARG A 157 -1.75 -13.08 -12.95
C ARG A 157 -0.39 -13.38 -13.58
N GLU A 158 0.20 -12.42 -14.25
CA GLU A 158 1.47 -12.60 -14.95
C GLU A 158 2.69 -12.35 -14.04
N TYR A 159 2.60 -11.38 -13.15
CA TYR A 159 3.74 -10.90 -12.37
C TYR A 159 3.50 -10.95 -10.85
N GLY A 160 2.31 -11.29 -10.38
CA GLY A 160 1.97 -11.30 -8.96
C GLY A 160 2.10 -9.94 -8.28
N ALA A 161 2.00 -8.86 -9.03
CA ALA A 161 2.11 -7.48 -8.53
C ALA A 161 1.56 -6.48 -9.55
N TYR A 162 1.09 -5.34 -9.08
CA TYR A 162 0.72 -4.19 -9.89
C TYR A 162 0.98 -2.89 -9.12
N GLY A 163 0.95 -1.74 -9.78
CA GLY A 163 1.17 -0.43 -9.13
C GLY A 163 0.01 -0.06 -8.22
N SER A 164 0.27 -0.05 -6.93
CA SER A 164 -0.67 0.32 -5.87
C SER A 164 0.09 1.08 -4.77
N PRO A 165 -0.55 2.01 -4.05
CA PRO A 165 0.04 2.64 -2.88
C PRO A 165 0.15 1.65 -1.70
N PRO A 166 0.91 2.01 -0.64
CA PRO A 166 0.81 1.37 0.67
C PRO A 166 -0.61 1.37 1.22
N GLY A 167 -0.87 0.61 2.26
CA GLY A 167 -2.17 0.42 2.89
C GLY A 167 -3.02 1.68 3.00
N SER A 168 -2.43 2.76 3.53
CA SER A 168 -3.08 4.06 3.77
C SER A 168 -3.62 4.77 2.52
N GLY A 169 -3.21 4.36 1.32
CA GLY A 169 -3.66 4.94 0.05
C GLY A 169 -4.79 4.17 -0.65
N ASN A 170 -5.48 3.26 0.06
CA ASN A 170 -6.49 2.39 -0.52
C ASN A 170 -7.79 2.42 0.28
N VAL A 171 -8.91 2.52 -0.43
CA VAL A 171 -10.26 2.34 0.12
C VAL A 171 -10.93 1.18 -0.58
N TYR A 172 -11.55 0.31 0.19
CA TYR A 172 -12.09 -0.95 -0.30
C TYR A 172 -13.61 -1.02 -0.17
N ASP A 173 -14.25 -1.73 -1.08
CA ASP A 173 -15.62 -2.17 -0.91
C ASP A 173 -15.71 -3.17 0.24
N ARG A 174 -16.69 -2.99 1.15
CA ARG A 174 -16.87 -3.87 2.30
C ARG A 174 -17.24 -5.30 1.89
N ALA A 175 -18.05 -5.46 0.84
CA ALA A 175 -18.45 -6.77 0.35
C ALA A 175 -17.28 -7.54 -0.27
N PHE A 176 -16.33 -6.82 -0.90
CA PHE A 176 -15.06 -7.43 -1.33
C PHE A 176 -14.24 -7.87 -0.12
N LEU A 177 -14.02 -7.00 0.87
CA LEU A 177 -13.22 -7.35 2.05
C LEU A 177 -13.79 -8.56 2.80
N ALA A 178 -15.11 -8.72 2.84
CA ALA A 178 -15.77 -9.88 3.46
C ALA A 178 -15.44 -11.21 2.78
N GLN A 179 -14.90 -11.20 1.56
CA GLN A 179 -14.48 -12.40 0.84
C GLN A 179 -13.02 -12.78 1.10
N VAL A 180 -12.20 -11.83 1.57
CA VAL A 180 -10.76 -12.01 1.74
C VAL A 180 -10.31 -11.90 3.21
N LEU A 181 -11.16 -11.40 4.08
CA LEU A 181 -10.96 -11.35 5.52
C LEU A 181 -11.92 -12.29 6.25
N PRO A 182 -11.56 -12.86 7.42
CA PRO A 182 -10.28 -12.66 8.09
C PRO A 182 -9.12 -13.35 7.38
N MET A 183 -7.95 -12.71 7.40
CA MET A 183 -6.70 -13.31 6.93
C MET A 183 -6.05 -14.13 8.03
N ASP A 184 -5.13 -15.04 7.65
CA ASP A 184 -4.31 -15.80 8.60
C ASP A 184 -3.32 -14.88 9.34
N GLU A 185 -3.56 -14.68 10.63
CA GLU A 185 -2.79 -13.74 11.46
C GLU A 185 -1.32 -14.13 11.63
N ALA A 186 -1.03 -15.44 11.62
CA ALA A 186 0.34 -15.92 11.76
C ALA A 186 1.19 -15.60 10.53
N THR A 187 0.61 -15.76 9.35
CA THR A 187 1.27 -15.44 8.07
C THR A 187 1.40 -13.92 7.86
N TRP A 188 0.37 -13.16 8.22
CA TRP A 188 0.26 -11.72 7.92
C TRP A 188 0.51 -10.83 9.15
N ARG A 189 1.49 -11.20 9.97
CA ARG A 189 1.91 -10.35 11.10
C ARG A 189 2.44 -8.98 10.64
N LEU A 190 3.01 -8.92 9.44
CA LEU A 190 3.48 -7.71 8.74
C LEU A 190 2.96 -7.73 7.31
N ASP A 191 2.95 -6.58 6.66
CA ASP A 191 2.52 -6.41 5.26
C ASP A 191 1.08 -6.95 5.00
N ALA A 192 0.19 -6.83 5.98
CA ALA A 192 -1.20 -7.31 5.91
C ALA A 192 -2.02 -6.61 4.81
N ASP A 193 -1.68 -5.37 4.48
CA ASP A 193 -2.26 -4.61 3.37
C ASP A 193 -2.09 -5.31 2.01
N SER A 194 -1.09 -6.19 1.88
CA SER A 194 -0.85 -6.95 0.65
C SER A 194 -2.06 -7.80 0.22
N ILE A 195 -2.81 -8.38 1.17
CA ILE A 195 -3.97 -9.22 0.84
C ILE A 195 -5.08 -8.42 0.16
N PRO A 196 -5.68 -7.38 0.76
CA PRO A 196 -6.72 -6.63 0.08
C PRO A 196 -6.21 -5.88 -1.13
N VAL A 197 -4.95 -5.39 -1.13
CA VAL A 197 -4.35 -4.75 -2.30
C VAL A 197 -4.31 -5.71 -3.48
N LEU A 198 -3.71 -6.88 -3.31
CA LEU A 198 -3.46 -7.80 -4.43
C LEU A 198 -4.74 -8.49 -4.92
N LEU A 199 -5.69 -8.78 -4.03
CA LEU A 199 -6.89 -9.52 -4.41
C LEU A 199 -8.01 -8.63 -4.98
N ALA A 200 -8.01 -7.33 -4.71
CA ALA A 200 -9.04 -6.43 -5.21
C ALA A 200 -9.29 -6.53 -6.73
N PRO A 201 -8.27 -6.63 -7.62
CA PRO A 201 -8.50 -6.74 -9.06
C PRO A 201 -9.22 -8.03 -9.50
N LEU A 202 -9.30 -9.04 -8.64
CA LEU A 202 -10.00 -10.31 -8.92
C LEU A 202 -11.50 -10.26 -8.57
N HIS A 203 -11.89 -9.27 -7.76
CA HIS A 203 -13.25 -9.17 -7.20
C HIS A 203 -14.02 -7.95 -7.73
N GLY A 204 -13.40 -7.11 -8.54
CA GLY A 204 -14.03 -5.93 -9.12
C GLY A 204 -13.04 -5.00 -9.79
N ARG A 205 -13.51 -3.83 -10.22
CA ARG A 205 -12.63 -2.82 -10.80
C ARG A 205 -11.76 -2.17 -9.72
N VAL A 206 -10.50 -1.92 -10.04
CA VAL A 206 -9.64 -0.99 -9.31
C VAL A 206 -9.76 0.35 -10.01
N LEU A 207 -9.99 1.43 -9.26
CA LEU A 207 -10.01 2.80 -9.77
C LEU A 207 -8.85 3.58 -9.17
N SER A 208 -8.07 4.24 -10.01
CA SER A 208 -6.94 5.07 -9.61
C SER A 208 -7.29 6.55 -9.66
N LEU A 209 -7.11 7.25 -8.53
CA LEU A 209 -7.16 8.70 -8.46
C LEU A 209 -5.72 9.24 -8.49
N PRO A 210 -5.32 9.98 -9.54
CA PRO A 210 -3.98 10.54 -9.63
C PRO A 210 -3.84 11.82 -8.77
N LEU A 211 -4.36 11.76 -7.55
CA LEU A 211 -4.38 12.82 -6.55
C LEU A 211 -3.63 12.36 -5.31
N ALA A 212 -2.81 13.21 -4.73
CA ALA A 212 -2.27 12.98 -3.40
C ALA A 212 -3.36 13.34 -2.37
N LEU A 213 -3.90 12.33 -1.70
CA LEU A 213 -4.97 12.48 -0.72
C LEU A 213 -4.54 12.17 0.72
N GLY A 214 -3.24 11.98 0.93
CA GLY A 214 -2.67 11.78 2.25
C GLY A 214 -1.16 11.83 2.20
N ALA A 215 -0.53 11.58 3.35
CA ALA A 215 0.90 11.56 3.50
C ALA A 215 1.36 10.23 4.12
N TYR A 216 2.41 9.68 3.56
CA TYR A 216 3.08 8.46 3.97
C TYR A 216 4.41 8.77 4.63
N ARG A 217 4.60 8.31 5.88
CA ARG A 217 5.79 8.58 6.67
C ARG A 217 6.87 7.54 6.43
N VAL A 218 8.05 8.02 6.01
CA VAL A 218 9.25 7.19 5.87
C VAL A 218 10.09 7.31 7.13
N ARG A 219 10.34 6.18 7.80
CA ARG A 219 11.17 6.10 9.01
C ARG A 219 12.62 5.74 8.65
N GLY A 220 13.59 6.33 9.34
CA GLY A 220 15.01 5.96 9.29
C GLY A 220 15.87 6.71 8.27
N PRO A 221 17.18 6.38 8.19
CA PRO A 221 18.14 6.99 7.27
C PRO A 221 17.86 6.65 5.80
N GLU A 222 16.85 5.89 5.53
CA GLU A 222 16.42 5.36 4.25
C GLU A 222 15.70 6.37 3.35
N ARG A 223 15.78 7.66 3.67
CA ARG A 223 15.38 8.75 2.77
C ARG A 223 15.85 8.57 1.32
N GLU A 224 16.90 7.77 1.12
CA GLU A 224 17.48 7.47 -0.19
C GLU A 224 17.01 6.15 -0.79
N SER A 225 16.37 5.28 0.00
CA SER A 225 16.07 3.89 -0.36
C SER A 225 14.60 3.59 -0.69
N LEU A 226 13.81 4.61 -1.02
CA LEU A 226 12.41 4.45 -1.48
C LEU A 226 12.23 3.59 -2.73
N VAL A 227 13.29 2.99 -3.16
CA VAL A 227 13.32 2.00 -4.24
C VAL A 227 13.12 0.58 -3.70
N LEU A 228 13.42 0.41 -2.44
CA LEU A 228 13.22 -0.83 -1.72
C LEU A 228 11.95 -0.58 -0.88
N HIS A 229 10.85 -1.17 -1.27
CA HIS A 229 9.61 -1.05 -0.53
C HIS A 229 9.85 -1.49 0.92
N HIS A 230 9.54 -0.62 1.87
CA HIS A 230 9.47 -0.86 3.30
C HIS A 230 10.75 -1.29 4.03
N GLY A 231 11.34 -0.38 4.76
CA GLY A 231 12.02 -0.67 6.01
C GLY A 231 13.52 -0.93 5.96
N ASN A 232 14.09 -0.89 7.12
CA ASN A 232 15.44 -1.12 7.60
C ASN A 232 16.10 -2.45 7.14
N GLY A 233 15.67 -3.01 6.01
CA GLY A 233 16.08 -4.31 5.52
C GLY A 233 17.44 -4.29 4.83
N SER A 234 18.29 -5.23 5.22
CA SER A 234 19.41 -5.65 4.40
C SER A 234 18.90 -6.16 3.04
N LEU A 235 19.72 -6.15 2.00
CA LEU A 235 19.39 -6.77 0.71
C LEU A 235 18.88 -8.22 0.86
N ARG A 236 19.26 -8.90 1.94
CA ARG A 236 18.75 -10.24 2.28
C ARG A 236 17.27 -10.20 2.67
N ALA A 237 16.87 -9.23 3.49
CA ALA A 237 15.47 -9.06 3.88
C ALA A 237 14.60 -8.71 2.66
N GLU A 238 15.10 -7.85 1.76
CA GLU A 238 14.41 -7.53 0.52
C GLU A 238 14.25 -8.73 -0.41
N TYR A 239 15.31 -9.54 -0.55
CA TYR A 239 15.23 -10.79 -1.30
C TYR A 239 14.15 -11.73 -0.74
N ARG A 240 14.18 -11.96 0.59
CA ARG A 240 13.19 -12.81 1.26
C ARG A 240 11.78 -12.29 1.06
N ARG A 241 11.57 -11.00 1.23
CA ARG A 241 10.27 -10.38 1.05
C ARG A 241 9.71 -10.58 -0.37
N ILE A 242 10.53 -10.37 -1.41
CA ILE A 242 10.12 -10.64 -2.80
C ILE A 242 9.80 -12.13 -2.98
N ARG A 243 10.68 -13.01 -2.53
CA ARG A 243 10.51 -14.47 -2.65
C ARG A 243 9.25 -14.95 -1.94
N ASP A 244 9.12 -14.59 -0.67
CA ASP A 244 8.04 -15.08 0.20
C ASP A 244 6.71 -14.43 -0.20
N GLY A 245 6.71 -13.14 -0.57
CA GLY A 245 5.56 -12.46 -1.12
C GLY A 245 5.06 -13.11 -2.41
N LYS A 246 5.96 -13.44 -3.35
CA LYS A 246 5.58 -14.17 -4.57
C LYS A 246 5.00 -15.54 -4.27
N ALA A 247 5.60 -16.28 -3.35
CA ALA A 247 5.10 -17.59 -2.94
C ALA A 247 3.68 -17.48 -2.33
N ALA A 248 3.45 -16.48 -1.49
CA ALA A 248 2.14 -16.23 -0.87
C ALA A 248 1.09 -15.84 -1.91
N VAL A 249 1.45 -15.00 -2.89
CA VAL A 249 0.55 -14.64 -4.01
C VAL A 249 0.19 -15.87 -4.83
N VAL A 250 1.18 -16.67 -5.25
CA VAL A 250 0.95 -17.90 -6.03
C VAL A 250 0.04 -18.85 -5.25
N ALA A 251 0.36 -19.14 -4.00
CA ALA A 251 -0.46 -20.02 -3.17
C ALA A 251 -1.90 -19.51 -3.01
N THR A 252 -2.09 -18.19 -2.98
CA THR A 252 -3.43 -17.59 -2.92
C THR A 252 -4.17 -17.74 -4.25
N LEU A 253 -3.51 -17.48 -5.39
CA LEU A 253 -4.11 -17.67 -6.71
C LEU A 253 -4.49 -19.14 -6.96
N ASP A 254 -3.61 -20.09 -6.57
CA ASP A 254 -3.87 -21.52 -6.65
C ASP A 254 -5.10 -21.92 -5.82
N ARG A 255 -5.16 -21.47 -4.57
CA ARG A 255 -6.29 -21.74 -3.67
C ARG A 255 -7.62 -21.20 -4.23
N LEU A 256 -7.58 -20.05 -4.91
CA LEU A 256 -8.76 -19.43 -5.54
C LEU A 256 -9.04 -19.99 -6.94
N GLY A 257 -8.24 -20.91 -7.45
CA GLY A 257 -8.37 -21.46 -8.80
C GLY A 257 -8.18 -20.42 -9.90
N VAL A 258 -7.41 -19.36 -9.64
CA VAL A 258 -7.15 -18.28 -10.59
C VAL A 258 -5.96 -18.65 -11.47
N PRO A 259 -6.13 -18.78 -12.80
CA PRO A 259 -5.03 -19.07 -13.71
C PRO A 259 -3.95 -17.96 -13.65
N HIS A 260 -2.68 -18.35 -13.55
CA HIS A 260 -1.55 -17.45 -13.50
C HIS A 260 -0.32 -18.01 -14.24
N ALA A 261 0.67 -17.15 -14.51
CA ALA A 261 1.90 -17.56 -15.15
C ALA A 261 2.73 -18.51 -14.27
N THR A 262 3.35 -19.51 -14.89
CA THR A 262 4.22 -20.47 -14.20
C THR A 262 5.56 -20.58 -14.97
N PRO A 263 6.69 -20.09 -14.40
CA PRO A 263 6.78 -19.34 -13.15
C PRO A 263 6.17 -17.94 -13.26
N ILE A 264 5.71 -17.41 -12.13
CA ILE A 264 5.21 -16.02 -12.07
C ILE A 264 6.36 -15.04 -12.32
N GLY A 265 6.10 -13.98 -13.08
CA GLY A 265 7.10 -12.98 -13.45
C GLY A 265 7.48 -12.05 -12.30
N LEU A 266 8.41 -11.14 -12.59
CA LEU A 266 8.85 -10.09 -11.69
C LEU A 266 8.35 -8.73 -12.19
N ALA A 267 7.80 -7.92 -11.32
CA ALA A 267 7.58 -6.52 -11.63
C ALA A 267 8.95 -5.80 -11.84
N PRO A 268 9.02 -4.72 -12.62
CA PRO A 268 10.28 -4.04 -12.92
C PRO A 268 11.08 -3.60 -11.68
N TRP A 269 10.39 -3.17 -10.61
CA TRP A 269 11.03 -2.80 -9.34
C TRP A 269 11.59 -4.01 -8.60
N GLU A 270 10.91 -5.15 -8.63
CA GLU A 270 11.40 -6.41 -8.04
C GLU A 270 12.60 -6.95 -8.81
N ALA A 271 12.51 -6.99 -10.14
CA ALA A 271 13.60 -7.42 -11.02
C ALA A 271 14.89 -6.64 -10.76
N ARG A 272 14.77 -5.31 -10.62
CA ARG A 272 15.89 -4.44 -10.26
C ARG A 272 16.46 -4.76 -8.88
N THR A 273 15.60 -4.94 -7.89
CA THR A 273 16.01 -5.28 -6.52
C THR A 273 16.74 -6.62 -6.48
N LEU A 274 16.27 -7.63 -7.22
CA LEU A 274 16.95 -8.91 -7.30
C LEU A 274 18.36 -8.80 -7.90
N VAL A 275 18.56 -7.96 -8.93
CA VAL A 275 19.90 -7.71 -9.47
C VAL A 275 20.82 -7.09 -8.40
N LEU A 276 20.31 -6.14 -7.61
CA LEU A 276 21.07 -5.56 -6.48
C LEU A 276 21.38 -6.60 -5.40
N CYS A 277 20.43 -7.44 -5.04
CA CYS A 277 20.62 -8.52 -4.07
C CYS A 277 21.68 -9.50 -4.54
N ALA A 278 21.62 -9.94 -5.79
CA ALA A 278 22.59 -10.85 -6.36
C ALA A 278 24.00 -10.24 -6.44
N ARG A 279 24.08 -8.94 -6.76
CA ARG A 279 25.38 -8.26 -6.96
C ARG A 279 26.04 -7.82 -5.65
N PHE A 280 25.27 -7.24 -4.73
CA PHE A 280 25.77 -6.59 -3.53
C PHE A 280 25.33 -7.25 -2.23
N GLY A 281 24.45 -8.24 -2.30
CA GLY A 281 24.10 -9.08 -1.17
C GLY A 281 25.32 -9.84 -0.64
N GLY A 282 25.43 -9.96 0.68
CA GLY A 282 26.49 -10.72 1.34
C GLY A 282 26.46 -12.22 0.96
N ALA A 283 27.42 -12.99 1.48
CA ALA A 283 27.50 -14.43 1.24
C ALA A 283 26.20 -15.17 1.59
N GLU A 284 25.55 -14.77 2.70
CA GLU A 284 24.28 -15.34 3.15
C GLU A 284 23.14 -15.09 2.16
N THR A 285 23.02 -13.85 1.63
CA THR A 285 22.01 -13.55 0.60
C THR A 285 22.22 -14.39 -0.63
N ARG A 286 23.47 -14.51 -1.10
CA ARG A 286 23.80 -15.32 -2.28
C ARG A 286 23.58 -16.82 -2.06
N ALA A 287 23.79 -17.32 -0.85
CA ALA A 287 23.50 -18.71 -0.50
C ALA A 287 22.01 -19.05 -0.53
N GLU A 288 21.14 -18.08 -0.17
CA GLU A 288 19.69 -18.25 -0.26
C GLU A 288 19.16 -18.06 -1.69
N MET A 289 19.86 -17.28 -2.52
CA MET A 289 19.51 -17.09 -3.92
C MET A 289 19.99 -18.30 -4.72
N THR A 290 19.09 -19.15 -5.11
CA THR A 290 19.33 -20.09 -6.18
C THR A 290 19.08 -19.35 -7.48
N PRO A 291 19.85 -19.28 -8.36
CA PRO A 291 21.00 -19.77 -9.04
C PRO A 291 22.05 -18.66 -9.30
N SER A 292 22.94 -18.86 -10.28
CA SER A 292 24.01 -17.92 -10.64
C SER A 292 23.52 -16.51 -10.94
N MET A 293 24.41 -15.51 -10.76
CA MET A 293 24.13 -14.11 -11.14
C MET A 293 23.56 -13.96 -12.56
N LEU A 294 24.06 -14.78 -13.50
CA LEU A 294 23.60 -14.75 -14.89
C LEU A 294 22.14 -15.17 -15.02
N ALA A 295 21.69 -16.16 -14.25
CA ALA A 295 20.30 -16.59 -14.30
C ALA A 295 19.37 -15.56 -13.65
N VAL A 296 19.79 -14.92 -12.55
CA VAL A 296 19.05 -13.80 -11.95
C VAL A 296 18.94 -12.65 -12.94
N LEU A 297 20.05 -12.29 -13.58
CA LEU A 297 20.06 -11.23 -14.60
C LEU A 297 19.15 -11.58 -15.78
N TRP A 298 19.22 -12.82 -16.28
CA TRP A 298 18.34 -13.25 -17.36
C TRP A 298 16.85 -13.18 -16.99
N GLN A 299 16.49 -13.67 -15.81
CA GLN A 299 15.11 -13.56 -15.32
C GLN A 299 14.66 -12.11 -15.21
N ALA A 300 15.50 -11.23 -14.64
CA ALA A 300 15.20 -9.81 -14.48
C ALA A 300 15.03 -9.11 -15.83
N LEU A 301 15.94 -9.36 -16.78
CA LEU A 301 15.88 -8.79 -18.14
C LEU A 301 14.63 -9.26 -18.89
N ARG A 302 14.33 -10.57 -18.83
CA ARG A 302 13.13 -11.13 -19.44
C ARG A 302 11.86 -10.49 -18.88
N SER A 303 11.74 -10.38 -17.56
CA SER A 303 10.58 -9.79 -16.90
C SER A 303 10.38 -8.33 -17.28
N VAL A 304 11.45 -7.53 -17.30
CA VAL A 304 11.39 -6.12 -17.71
C VAL A 304 11.05 -5.98 -19.20
N TRP A 305 11.59 -6.89 -20.03
CA TRP A 305 11.27 -6.90 -21.46
C TRP A 305 9.78 -7.18 -21.71
N GLN A 306 9.23 -8.13 -20.98
CA GLN A 306 7.84 -8.56 -21.12
C GLN A 306 6.83 -7.66 -20.43
N TRP A 307 7.26 -6.78 -19.49
CA TRP A 307 6.33 -5.89 -18.78
C TRP A 307 5.61 -4.95 -19.75
N PRO A 308 4.26 -4.99 -19.81
CA PRO A 308 3.51 -4.34 -20.88
C PRO A 308 3.55 -2.81 -20.82
N LEU A 309 3.65 -2.24 -19.62
CA LEU A 309 3.43 -0.80 -19.39
C LEU A 309 4.70 0.06 -19.47
N LEU A 310 5.88 -0.54 -19.61
CA LEU A 310 7.12 0.23 -19.77
C LEU A 310 7.24 0.82 -21.18
N LEU A 311 7.35 2.14 -21.24
CA LEU A 311 7.70 2.84 -22.47
C LEU A 311 9.04 2.33 -23.03
N PRO A 312 9.20 2.20 -24.36
CA PRO A 312 10.40 1.61 -24.96
C PRO A 312 11.71 2.24 -24.47
N ARG A 313 11.76 3.57 -24.37
CA ARG A 313 12.93 4.29 -23.87
C ARG A 313 13.25 3.94 -22.42
N ARG A 314 12.26 3.92 -21.53
CA ARG A 314 12.43 3.55 -20.12
C ARG A 314 12.85 2.08 -19.97
N ARG A 315 12.28 1.20 -20.80
CA ARG A 315 12.62 -0.23 -20.86
C ARG A 315 14.10 -0.41 -21.20
N LEU A 316 14.58 0.19 -22.28
CA LEU A 316 15.99 0.12 -22.69
C LEU A 316 16.94 0.67 -21.62
N LEU A 317 16.61 1.81 -21.00
CA LEU A 317 17.42 2.38 -19.93
C LEU A 317 17.49 1.45 -18.72
N MET A 318 16.39 0.83 -18.33
CA MET A 318 16.34 -0.12 -17.21
C MET A 318 17.14 -1.39 -17.52
N LEU A 319 16.99 -1.95 -18.71
CA LEU A 319 17.75 -3.12 -19.15
C LEU A 319 19.26 -2.81 -19.17
N GLY A 320 19.67 -1.69 -19.78
CA GLY A 320 21.06 -1.23 -19.78
C GLY A 320 21.62 -1.04 -18.37
N TRP A 321 20.83 -0.43 -17.48
CA TRP A 321 21.22 -0.26 -16.08
C TRP A 321 21.43 -1.62 -15.37
N MET A 322 20.53 -2.59 -15.55
CA MET A 322 20.66 -3.92 -14.94
C MET A 322 21.91 -4.65 -15.40
N VAL A 323 22.18 -4.62 -16.71
CA VAL A 323 23.39 -5.20 -17.29
C VAL A 323 24.64 -4.51 -16.74
N ALA A 324 24.65 -3.18 -16.71
CA ALA A 324 25.79 -2.42 -16.20
C ALA A 324 26.05 -2.70 -14.72
N VAL A 325 25.00 -2.72 -13.87
CA VAL A 325 25.15 -3.05 -12.44
C VAL A 325 25.65 -4.48 -12.24
N ALA A 326 25.18 -5.43 -13.03
CA ALA A 326 25.58 -6.83 -12.91
C ALA A 326 27.04 -7.07 -13.35
N LEU A 327 27.50 -6.41 -14.42
CA LEU A 327 28.77 -6.77 -15.09
C LEU A 327 29.92 -5.80 -14.81
N LEU A 328 29.67 -4.52 -14.49
CA LEU A 328 30.74 -3.58 -14.22
C LEU A 328 31.51 -3.94 -12.94
N PRO A 329 32.83 -3.60 -12.88
CA PRO A 329 33.61 -3.83 -11.67
C PRO A 329 33.18 -2.94 -10.50
N GLY A 330 33.57 -3.30 -9.30
CA GLY A 330 33.23 -2.73 -7.98
C GLY A 330 32.65 -1.32 -7.88
N TRP A 331 33.46 -0.28 -8.05
CA TRP A 331 33.01 1.08 -7.77
C TRP A 331 32.04 1.67 -8.81
N PRO A 332 32.18 1.44 -10.15
CA PRO A 332 31.19 1.95 -11.11
C PRO A 332 29.80 1.34 -10.92
N ALA A 333 29.76 0.02 -10.62
CA ALA A 333 28.48 -0.64 -10.34
C ALA A 333 27.80 -0.06 -9.08
N ARG A 334 28.58 0.19 -8.01
CA ARG A 334 28.05 0.82 -6.78
C ARG A 334 27.58 2.24 -7.03
N TRP A 335 28.32 3.02 -7.82
CA TRP A 335 27.96 4.37 -8.19
C TRP A 335 26.64 4.40 -8.98
N LEU A 336 26.47 3.52 -10.00
CA LEU A 336 25.23 3.38 -10.76
C LEU A 336 24.06 2.96 -9.87
N ALA A 337 24.27 2.03 -8.95
CA ALA A 337 23.26 1.61 -7.99
C ALA A 337 22.84 2.78 -7.07
N ALA A 338 23.79 3.62 -6.62
CA ALA A 338 23.52 4.79 -5.80
C ALA A 338 22.82 5.91 -6.57
N GLN A 339 23.27 6.20 -7.80
CA GLN A 339 22.62 7.21 -8.66
C GLN A 339 21.19 6.84 -8.99
N HIS A 340 20.95 5.58 -9.30
CA HIS A 340 19.59 5.14 -9.56
C HIS A 340 18.67 5.31 -8.36
N ARG A 341 19.17 5.10 -7.14
CA ARG A 341 18.46 5.39 -5.90
C ARG A 341 18.07 6.87 -5.78
N ARG A 342 18.97 7.78 -6.13
CA ARG A 342 18.72 9.24 -6.12
C ARG A 342 17.66 9.66 -7.15
N HIS A 343 17.78 9.18 -8.39
CA HIS A 343 16.84 9.52 -9.47
C HIS A 343 15.53 8.74 -9.39
N ALA A 344 15.55 7.61 -8.70
CA ALA A 344 14.34 6.85 -8.44
C ALA A 344 13.30 7.65 -7.63
N GLY A 345 13.69 8.74 -6.97
CA GLY A 345 12.82 9.62 -6.19
C GLY A 345 12.44 10.96 -6.82
N ALA A 346 12.94 11.29 -8.01
CA ALA A 346 12.56 12.55 -8.65
C ALA A 346 11.12 12.44 -9.22
N VAL A 347 10.26 13.36 -8.81
CA VAL A 347 8.92 13.55 -9.39
C VAL A 347 9.11 13.89 -10.88
N ASP A 348 8.33 13.27 -11.75
CA ASP A 348 8.13 13.79 -13.10
C ASP A 348 7.44 15.16 -12.97
N PRO A 349 8.11 16.28 -13.32
CA PRO A 349 7.51 17.61 -13.21
C PRO A 349 6.22 17.73 -14.04
N ASN A 350 6.00 16.85 -15.02
CA ASN A 350 4.75 16.78 -15.76
C ASN A 350 3.64 16.04 -14.99
N LEU A 351 3.95 15.27 -13.95
CA LEU A 351 2.94 14.60 -13.15
C LEU A 351 2.18 15.62 -12.30
N SER A 352 2.88 16.58 -11.67
CA SER A 352 2.25 17.68 -10.93
C SER A 352 1.40 18.58 -11.83
N ALA A 353 1.85 18.85 -13.07
CA ALA A 353 1.06 19.61 -14.04
C ALA A 353 -0.15 18.81 -14.55
N ARG A 354 -0.02 17.49 -14.76
CA ARG A 354 -1.13 16.60 -15.12
C ARG A 354 -2.12 16.47 -13.96
N THR A 355 -1.65 16.37 -12.72
CA THR A 355 -2.49 16.32 -11.51
C THR A 355 -3.29 17.63 -11.36
N ALA A 356 -2.66 18.79 -11.59
CA ALA A 356 -3.35 20.09 -11.59
C ALA A 356 -4.37 20.21 -12.75
N ALA A 357 -4.02 19.75 -13.95
CA ALA A 357 -4.93 19.74 -15.10
C ALA A 357 -6.11 18.76 -14.89
N THR A 358 -5.86 17.61 -14.28
CA THR A 358 -6.91 16.63 -13.95
C THR A 358 -7.82 17.17 -12.84
N ARG A 359 -7.29 17.87 -11.81
CA ARG A 359 -8.11 18.60 -10.83
C ARG A 359 -9.05 19.59 -11.49
N LEU A 360 -8.55 20.39 -12.43
CA LEU A 360 -9.34 21.37 -13.16
C LEU A 360 -10.41 20.69 -14.02
N ASN A 361 -10.10 19.58 -14.68
CA ASN A 361 -11.06 18.85 -15.53
C ASN A 361 -12.13 18.13 -14.68
N VAL A 362 -11.77 17.52 -13.55
CA VAL A 362 -12.72 16.88 -12.63
C VAL A 362 -13.64 17.92 -11.96
N LEU A 363 -13.12 19.10 -11.61
CA LEU A 363 -13.92 20.20 -11.08
C LEU A 363 -14.81 20.84 -12.14
N ALA A 364 -14.36 20.91 -13.40
CA ALA A 364 -15.13 21.47 -14.52
C ALA A 364 -16.21 20.53 -15.08
N SER A 365 -16.11 19.22 -14.80
CA SER A 365 -17.11 18.22 -15.25
C SER A 365 -18.18 17.91 -14.20
N ARG A 366 -18.20 18.60 -13.07
CA ARG A 366 -19.27 18.47 -12.07
C ARG A 366 -20.44 19.39 -12.49
N PRO A 367 -21.68 18.86 -12.60
CA PRO A 367 -22.88 19.63 -12.91
C PRO A 367 -23.24 20.61 -11.76
#